data_18d9b8126b099bfbc65438015e86ea14
#
_entry.id   18d9b8126b099bfbc65438015e86ea14
#
_cell.length_a   1.000
_cell.length_b   1.000
_cell.length_c   1.000
_cell.angle_alpha   90.00
_cell.angle_beta   90.00
_cell.angle_gamma   90.00
#
_symmetry.space_group_name_H-M   'P 1'
#
loop_
_entity.id
_entity.type
_entity.pdbx_description
1 polymer ?
#
loop_
_entity_poly.entity_id
_entity_poly.type
_entity_poly.pdbx_seq_one_letter_code
_entity_poly.pdbx_strand_id
1 'polypeptide(L)'
;MKSRRFLSIGAMLLALCGAGATGLVVHGAASATAAPNAHKAAREARAAQKALAARKAAAAVVHAEQAVANDPQRGDYRALLGQAYLLAGRFASAADALRDALTLNPEDSRAALNLALARIGTGDWGGARSLLQAHASRIPATDLGLATALAGDPNAAVEILASAVRAPDATARTRQNFALALALAGRWGEAKAVAAMDVAPDQLNARLLQWAGFARPANAYDQVAALLGVQAVQDGGQPVALALARQPDLAALAPAPTPVAAPDPEPVVEPLPIPVQEPAPAPIFSPAPVRSVAVRPAKPLPRPAPVRVASGPYVVQLGAFANAGVARDAWQKLSGRVAALNRLKPQGASVSSGAASLYRLSVGAFARTDADALCRAVKTGGGTCFVRMAAGDAVASWYKPAPRIGVAAR
;
A
#
# COMPACT_ATOMS: atom_id res chain seq x y z
N MET A 1 12.37 3.92 36.08
CA MET A 1 13.06 2.79 36.65
C MET A 1 12.06 1.72 37.07
N LYS A 2 11.97 0.61 36.34
CA LYS A 2 11.57 -0.74 36.76
C LYS A 2 11.59 -1.62 35.52
N SER A 3 12.74 -2.29 35.39
CA SER A 3 13.00 -3.38 34.46
C SER A 3 12.16 -4.60 34.85
N ARG A 4 11.45 -5.21 33.89
CA ARG A 4 10.94 -6.57 34.02
C ARG A 4 11.68 -7.49 33.08
N ARG A 5 12.55 -8.28 33.69
CA ARG A 5 13.22 -9.44 33.10
C ARG A 5 12.18 -10.53 32.87
N PHE A 6 12.14 -11.11 31.68
CA PHE A 6 11.47 -12.38 31.46
C PHE A 6 12.49 -13.51 31.49
N LEU A 7 12.27 -14.41 32.43
CA LEU A 7 12.97 -15.67 32.58
C LEU A 7 12.63 -16.62 31.44
N SER A 8 13.66 -17.20 30.88
CA SER A 8 13.66 -18.41 30.09
C SER A 8 13.50 -19.63 31.03
N ILE A 9 12.56 -20.51 30.67
CA ILE A 9 12.53 -21.88 31.24
C ILE A 9 12.64 -22.83 30.06
N GLY A 10 13.78 -23.51 30.02
CA GLY A 10 14.02 -24.66 29.19
C GLY A 10 13.36 -25.89 29.80
N ALA A 11 12.91 -26.79 28.97
CA ALA A 11 12.72 -28.17 29.35
C ALA A 11 13.20 -29.08 28.21
N MET A 12 14.25 -29.73 28.54
CA MET A 12 14.95 -30.84 27.92
C MET A 12 14.17 -32.12 28.21
N LEU A 13 13.93 -32.97 27.23
CA LEU A 13 13.74 -34.40 27.49
C LEU A 13 14.26 -35.25 26.32
N LEU A 14 15.21 -36.08 26.71
CA LEU A 14 15.79 -37.21 25.94
C LEU A 14 14.84 -38.41 25.89
N ALA A 15 15.03 -39.23 24.86
CA ALA A 15 15.15 -40.69 24.92
C ALA A 15 15.21 -41.24 23.51
N LEU A 16 16.21 -41.78 23.08
CA LEU A 16 16.94 -43.06 23.18
C LEU A 16 16.29 -44.22 22.40
N CYS A 17 17.11 -44.68 21.43
CA CYS A 17 17.43 -46.04 21.02
C CYS A 17 16.40 -46.91 20.28
N GLY A 18 16.86 -47.38 19.11
CA GLY A 18 16.38 -48.57 18.45
C GLY A 18 17.11 -48.81 17.13
N ALA A 19 18.25 -49.52 17.18
CA ALA A 19 18.97 -49.99 16.00
C ALA A 19 18.25 -51.20 15.40
N GLY A 20 18.12 -51.26 14.04
CA GLY A 20 17.57 -52.39 13.34
C GLY A 20 17.81 -52.27 11.83
N ALA A 21 18.75 -52.98 11.36
CA ALA A 21 19.25 -53.46 10.09
C ALA A 21 18.40 -53.28 8.82
N THR A 22 19.12 -52.80 7.77
CA THR A 22 19.22 -53.26 6.37
C THR A 22 17.95 -53.61 5.61
N GLY A 23 17.69 -52.79 4.58
CA GLY A 23 16.83 -53.09 3.48
C GLY A 23 16.75 -51.91 2.54
N LEU A 24 17.68 -51.78 1.58
CA LEU A 24 17.59 -50.82 0.49
C LEU A 24 16.47 -51.26 -0.45
N VAL A 25 15.25 -50.81 -0.20
CA VAL A 25 14.19 -50.80 -1.17
C VAL A 25 13.97 -49.37 -1.60
N VAL A 26 14.51 -49.02 -2.78
CA VAL A 26 14.16 -47.80 -3.46
C VAL A 26 12.70 -47.91 -3.91
N HIS A 27 11.80 -47.63 -2.98
CA HIS A 27 10.42 -47.32 -3.34
C HIS A 27 10.40 -45.89 -3.80
N GLY A 28 10.21 -45.70 -5.11
CA GLY A 28 9.70 -44.42 -5.62
C GLY A 28 8.40 -44.14 -4.87
N ALA A 29 8.48 -43.24 -3.90
CA ALA A 29 7.30 -42.73 -3.21
C ALA A 29 6.52 -41.87 -4.23
N ALA A 30 5.65 -42.54 -5.00
CA ALA A 30 4.49 -41.87 -5.54
C ALA A 30 3.77 -41.29 -4.33
N SER A 31 3.81 -39.98 -4.15
CA SER A 31 3.07 -39.28 -3.12
C SER A 31 1.62 -39.56 -3.38
N ALA A 32 1.05 -40.54 -2.66
CA ALA A 32 -0.37 -40.81 -2.63
C ALA A 32 -1.02 -39.52 -2.12
N THR A 33 -1.54 -38.68 -3.02
CA THR A 33 -2.36 -37.53 -2.68
C THR A 33 -3.58 -38.08 -1.94
N ALA A 34 -3.61 -37.86 -0.61
CA ALA A 34 -4.78 -38.23 0.19
C ALA A 34 -6.02 -37.57 -0.44
N ALA A 35 -7.14 -38.33 -0.46
CA ALA A 35 -8.38 -37.82 -1.00
C ALA A 35 -8.76 -36.49 -0.33
N PRO A 36 -9.19 -35.46 -1.10
CA PRO A 36 -9.50 -34.15 -0.56
C PRO A 36 -10.51 -34.23 0.58
N ASN A 37 -10.19 -33.60 1.72
CA ASN A 37 -11.10 -33.47 2.85
C ASN A 37 -11.62 -32.05 2.91
N ALA A 38 -12.62 -31.74 2.09
CA ALA A 38 -13.17 -30.39 1.92
C ALA A 38 -13.68 -29.79 3.23
N HIS A 39 -14.27 -30.56 4.14
CA HIS A 39 -14.75 -30.06 5.43
C HIS A 39 -13.59 -29.64 6.33
N LYS A 40 -12.52 -30.40 6.38
CA LYS A 40 -11.32 -30.10 7.16
C LYS A 40 -10.60 -28.89 6.54
N ALA A 41 -10.43 -28.88 5.21
CA ALA A 41 -9.83 -27.76 4.48
C ALA A 41 -10.56 -26.43 4.77
N ALA A 42 -11.90 -26.43 4.69
CA ALA A 42 -12.71 -25.24 4.95
C ALA A 42 -12.60 -24.75 6.41
N ARG A 43 -12.49 -25.67 7.37
CA ARG A 43 -12.28 -25.30 8.78
C ARG A 43 -10.91 -24.63 8.97
N GLU A 44 -9.86 -25.25 8.43
CA GLU A 44 -8.50 -24.73 8.52
C GLU A 44 -8.37 -23.38 7.76
N ALA A 45 -9.00 -23.20 6.60
CA ALA A 45 -9.04 -21.93 5.89
C ALA A 45 -9.68 -20.81 6.74
N ARG A 46 -10.80 -21.09 7.42
CA ARG A 46 -11.43 -20.12 8.34
C ARG A 46 -10.51 -19.77 9.52
N ALA A 47 -9.79 -20.74 10.06
CA ALA A 47 -8.83 -20.52 11.12
C ALA A 47 -7.64 -19.67 10.64
N ALA A 48 -7.14 -19.91 9.43
CA ALA A 48 -6.10 -19.09 8.78
C ALA A 48 -6.56 -17.64 8.58
N GLN A 49 -7.78 -17.43 8.06
CA GLN A 49 -8.36 -16.08 7.90
C GLN A 49 -8.46 -15.34 9.23
N LYS A 50 -8.93 -16.02 10.29
CA LYS A 50 -8.98 -15.44 11.64
C LYS A 50 -7.59 -15.09 12.18
N ALA A 51 -6.60 -15.95 11.94
CA ALA A 51 -5.21 -15.70 12.33
C ALA A 51 -4.59 -14.54 11.56
N LEU A 52 -4.85 -14.43 10.23
CA LEU A 52 -4.45 -13.29 9.41
C LEU A 52 -5.04 -11.98 9.90
N ALA A 53 -6.34 -11.94 10.18
CA ALA A 53 -7.02 -10.76 10.71
C ALA A 53 -6.44 -10.33 12.07
N ALA A 54 -6.03 -11.29 12.90
CA ALA A 54 -5.36 -11.07 14.18
C ALA A 54 -3.84 -10.83 14.05
N ARG A 55 -3.29 -10.77 12.83
CA ARG A 55 -1.86 -10.67 12.51
C ARG A 55 -0.97 -11.72 13.22
N LYS A 56 -1.50 -12.92 13.43
CA LYS A 56 -0.80 -14.06 14.02
C LYS A 56 -0.15 -14.90 12.91
N ALA A 57 1.00 -14.45 12.42
CA ALA A 57 1.65 -15.00 11.24
C ALA A 57 1.90 -16.52 11.32
N ALA A 58 2.51 -17.00 12.40
CA ALA A 58 2.81 -18.44 12.56
C ALA A 58 1.53 -19.31 12.54
N ALA A 59 0.49 -18.89 13.23
CA ALA A 59 -0.79 -19.60 13.25
C ALA A 59 -1.47 -19.55 11.88
N ALA A 60 -1.40 -18.40 11.18
CA ALA A 60 -1.95 -18.26 9.83
C ALA A 60 -1.28 -19.22 8.85
N VAL A 61 0.06 -19.34 8.90
CA VAL A 61 0.82 -20.28 8.04
C VAL A 61 0.40 -21.72 8.32
N VAL A 62 0.43 -22.14 9.59
CA VAL A 62 0.06 -23.54 9.95
C VAL A 62 -1.33 -23.91 9.44
N HIS A 63 -2.33 -23.06 9.69
CA HIS A 63 -3.70 -23.32 9.25
C HIS A 63 -3.86 -23.26 7.73
N ALA A 64 -3.19 -22.34 7.05
CA ALA A 64 -3.27 -22.23 5.60
C ALA A 64 -2.58 -23.40 4.89
N GLU A 65 -1.43 -23.87 5.39
CA GLU A 65 -0.76 -25.09 4.92
C GLU A 65 -1.67 -26.31 5.08
N GLN A 66 -2.36 -26.42 6.23
CA GLN A 66 -3.34 -27.51 6.45
C GLN A 66 -4.55 -27.41 5.51
N ALA A 67 -5.01 -26.19 5.18
CA ALA A 67 -6.09 -26.02 4.22
C ALA A 67 -5.69 -26.52 2.84
N VAL A 68 -4.51 -26.13 2.34
CA VAL A 68 -3.97 -26.59 1.04
C VAL A 68 -3.69 -28.08 1.05
N ALA A 69 -3.12 -28.65 2.13
CA ALA A 69 -2.84 -30.08 2.23
C ALA A 69 -4.13 -30.94 2.17
N ASN A 70 -5.26 -30.43 2.68
CA ASN A 70 -6.53 -31.16 2.67
C ASN A 70 -7.37 -30.93 1.40
N ASP A 71 -7.11 -29.85 0.64
CA ASP A 71 -7.75 -29.60 -0.66
C ASP A 71 -6.80 -28.78 -1.58
N PRO A 72 -5.86 -29.48 -2.24
CA PRO A 72 -4.76 -28.84 -2.96
C PRO A 72 -5.18 -28.16 -4.27
N GLN A 73 -6.35 -28.44 -4.81
CA GLN A 73 -6.85 -27.86 -6.07
C GLN A 73 -7.67 -26.58 -5.87
N ARG A 74 -7.71 -26.03 -4.66
CA ARG A 74 -8.41 -24.80 -4.34
C ARG A 74 -7.49 -23.58 -4.44
N GLY A 75 -7.67 -22.79 -5.50
CA GLY A 75 -6.91 -21.56 -5.72
C GLY A 75 -7.05 -20.56 -4.59
N ASP A 76 -8.23 -20.41 -4.00
CA ASP A 76 -8.49 -19.53 -2.85
C ASP A 76 -7.71 -19.95 -1.58
N TYR A 77 -7.51 -21.24 -1.32
CA TYR A 77 -6.68 -21.69 -0.20
C TYR A 77 -5.20 -21.46 -0.46
N ARG A 78 -4.73 -21.57 -1.70
CA ARG A 78 -3.36 -21.23 -2.09
C ARG A 78 -3.12 -19.72 -2.01
N ALA A 79 -4.09 -18.90 -2.43
CA ALA A 79 -4.02 -17.45 -2.26
C ALA A 79 -3.98 -17.06 -0.77
N LEU A 80 -4.75 -17.73 0.09
CA LEU A 80 -4.73 -17.56 1.53
C LEU A 80 -3.38 -17.97 2.14
N LEU A 81 -2.78 -19.07 1.67
CA LEU A 81 -1.43 -19.50 2.08
C LEU A 81 -0.38 -18.46 1.70
N GLY A 82 -0.43 -17.93 0.47
CA GLY A 82 0.44 -16.85 0.04
C GLY A 82 0.34 -15.60 0.92
N GLN A 83 -0.89 -15.20 1.31
CA GLN A 83 -1.09 -14.11 2.26
C GLN A 83 -0.49 -14.40 3.64
N ALA A 84 -0.61 -15.65 4.11
CA ALA A 84 -0.02 -16.06 5.38
C ALA A 84 1.52 -16.00 5.34
N TYR A 85 2.13 -16.44 4.24
CA TYR A 85 3.57 -16.32 4.03
C TYR A 85 4.04 -14.86 3.93
N LEU A 86 3.29 -13.99 3.24
CA LEU A 86 3.60 -12.54 3.21
C LEU A 86 3.58 -11.94 4.60
N LEU A 87 2.58 -12.28 5.42
CA LEU A 87 2.51 -11.82 6.82
C LEU A 87 3.65 -12.39 7.67
N ALA A 88 4.17 -13.57 7.35
CA ALA A 88 5.31 -14.18 8.00
C ALA A 88 6.67 -13.66 7.47
N GLY A 89 6.68 -12.77 6.47
CA GLY A 89 7.91 -12.28 5.84
C GLY A 89 8.62 -13.31 4.96
N ARG A 90 7.94 -14.41 4.57
CA ARG A 90 8.45 -15.50 3.74
C ARG A 90 8.10 -15.23 2.28
N PHE A 91 8.87 -14.35 1.62
CA PHE A 91 8.51 -13.84 0.30
C PHE A 91 8.67 -14.88 -0.82
N ALA A 92 9.65 -15.78 -0.74
CA ALA A 92 9.82 -16.86 -1.72
C ALA A 92 8.66 -17.87 -1.64
N SER A 93 8.33 -18.34 -0.43
CA SER A 93 7.15 -19.20 -0.21
C SER A 93 5.86 -18.55 -0.67
N ALA A 94 5.69 -17.24 -0.41
CA ALA A 94 4.52 -16.48 -0.85
C ALA A 94 4.42 -16.45 -2.38
N ALA A 95 5.54 -16.20 -3.06
CA ALA A 95 5.57 -16.17 -4.52
C ALA A 95 5.18 -17.52 -5.14
N ASP A 96 5.64 -18.63 -4.54
CA ASP A 96 5.27 -19.98 -5.01
C ASP A 96 3.79 -20.25 -4.82
N ALA A 97 3.26 -20.07 -3.61
CA ALA A 97 1.86 -20.35 -3.29
C ALA A 97 0.89 -19.47 -4.12
N LEU A 98 1.24 -18.17 -4.34
CA LEU A 98 0.41 -17.27 -5.13
C LEU A 98 0.50 -17.55 -6.64
N ARG A 99 1.65 -18.03 -7.13
CA ARG A 99 1.77 -18.52 -8.51
C ARG A 99 0.87 -19.73 -8.74
N ASP A 100 0.87 -20.67 -7.80
CA ASP A 100 -0.02 -21.82 -7.83
C ASP A 100 -1.50 -21.39 -7.76
N ALA A 101 -1.83 -20.39 -6.94
CA ALA A 101 -3.18 -19.85 -6.88
C ALA A 101 -3.64 -19.28 -8.23
N LEU A 102 -2.78 -18.51 -8.92
CA LEU A 102 -3.09 -17.95 -10.23
C LEU A 102 -3.11 -18.99 -11.35
N THR A 103 -2.38 -20.09 -11.21
CA THR A 103 -2.51 -21.24 -12.14
C THR A 103 -3.92 -21.84 -12.08
N LEU A 104 -4.52 -21.89 -10.89
CA LEU A 104 -5.88 -22.42 -10.69
C LEU A 104 -6.98 -21.37 -10.93
N ASN A 105 -6.69 -20.11 -10.66
CA ASN A 105 -7.60 -18.99 -10.90
C ASN A 105 -6.85 -17.77 -11.46
N PRO A 106 -6.65 -17.70 -12.77
CA PRO A 106 -5.92 -16.59 -13.41
C PRO A 106 -6.55 -15.21 -13.23
N GLU A 107 -7.83 -15.15 -12.89
CA GLU A 107 -8.58 -13.90 -12.77
C GLU A 107 -8.50 -13.28 -11.35
N ASP A 108 -7.87 -13.95 -10.39
CA ASP A 108 -7.73 -13.43 -9.02
C ASP A 108 -6.74 -12.25 -8.96
N SER A 109 -7.29 -11.05 -9.14
CA SER A 109 -6.51 -9.81 -9.09
C SER A 109 -5.87 -9.55 -7.73
N ARG A 110 -6.45 -10.07 -6.64
CA ARG A 110 -5.86 -9.96 -5.30
C ARG A 110 -4.65 -10.89 -5.16
N ALA A 111 -4.75 -12.13 -5.66
CA ALA A 111 -3.60 -13.02 -5.71
C ALA A 111 -2.48 -12.45 -6.61
N ALA A 112 -2.85 -11.83 -7.75
CA ALA A 112 -1.89 -11.17 -8.64
C ALA A 112 -1.17 -10.00 -7.95
N LEU A 113 -1.89 -9.13 -7.24
CA LEU A 113 -1.29 -8.03 -6.47
C LEU A 113 -0.35 -8.57 -5.38
N ASN A 114 -0.77 -9.57 -4.63
CA ASN A 114 0.03 -10.18 -3.58
C ASN A 114 1.28 -10.88 -4.16
N LEU A 115 1.16 -11.54 -5.31
CA LEU A 115 2.31 -12.14 -6.02
C LEU A 115 3.28 -11.06 -6.49
N ALA A 116 2.79 -9.92 -6.98
CA ALA A 116 3.66 -8.81 -7.33
C ALA A 116 4.46 -8.30 -6.12
N LEU A 117 3.81 -8.15 -4.95
CA LEU A 117 4.51 -7.79 -3.71
C LEU A 117 5.54 -8.85 -3.28
N ALA A 118 5.21 -10.14 -3.38
CA ALA A 118 6.14 -11.22 -3.08
C ALA A 118 7.37 -11.19 -4.03
N ARG A 119 7.15 -10.98 -5.33
CA ARG A 119 8.22 -10.83 -6.33
C ARG A 119 9.12 -9.63 -6.07
N ILE A 120 8.54 -8.47 -5.70
CA ILE A 120 9.32 -7.30 -5.29
C ILE A 120 10.20 -7.68 -4.08
N GLY A 121 9.63 -8.37 -3.09
CA GLY A 121 10.35 -8.83 -1.91
C GLY A 121 11.48 -9.83 -2.20
N THR A 122 11.42 -10.57 -3.30
CA THR A 122 12.49 -11.47 -3.78
C THR A 122 13.42 -10.81 -4.79
N GLY A 123 13.19 -9.53 -5.17
CA GLY A 123 14.01 -8.80 -6.14
C GLY A 123 13.61 -9.00 -7.61
N ASP A 124 12.52 -9.71 -7.89
CA ASP A 124 11.96 -9.87 -9.24
C ASP A 124 11.06 -8.69 -9.61
N TRP A 125 11.63 -7.49 -9.70
CA TRP A 125 10.88 -6.28 -10.07
C TRP A 125 10.31 -6.35 -11.50
N GLY A 126 11.04 -6.98 -12.44
CA GLY A 126 10.60 -7.16 -13.82
C GLY A 126 9.33 -8.01 -13.89
N GLY A 127 9.37 -9.19 -13.27
CA GLY A 127 8.22 -10.07 -13.19
C GLY A 127 7.03 -9.45 -12.43
N ALA A 128 7.29 -8.63 -11.41
CA ALA A 128 6.25 -7.90 -10.71
C ALA A 128 5.55 -6.88 -11.63
N ARG A 129 6.31 -6.06 -12.38
CA ARG A 129 5.73 -5.10 -13.33
C ARG A 129 4.89 -5.77 -14.41
N SER A 130 5.42 -6.82 -15.04
CA SER A 130 4.70 -7.57 -16.06
C SER A 130 3.38 -8.13 -15.55
N LEU A 131 3.38 -8.68 -14.33
CA LEU A 131 2.18 -9.19 -13.68
C LEU A 131 1.15 -8.09 -13.37
N LEU A 132 1.59 -6.96 -12.81
CA LEU A 132 0.74 -5.82 -12.53
C LEU A 132 0.10 -5.26 -13.80
N GLN A 133 0.85 -5.18 -14.89
CA GLN A 133 0.34 -4.75 -16.20
C GLN A 133 -0.71 -5.72 -16.74
N ALA A 134 -0.48 -7.03 -16.66
CA ALA A 134 -1.41 -8.05 -17.12
C ALA A 134 -2.76 -8.02 -16.37
N HIS A 135 -2.76 -7.57 -15.11
CA HIS A 135 -3.96 -7.49 -14.27
C HIS A 135 -4.43 -6.05 -14.03
N ALA A 136 -3.90 -5.05 -14.74
CA ALA A 136 -4.13 -3.63 -14.45
C ALA A 136 -5.61 -3.22 -14.45
N SER A 137 -6.42 -3.79 -15.33
CA SER A 137 -7.86 -3.48 -15.42
C SER A 137 -8.70 -4.01 -14.26
N ARG A 138 -8.16 -4.96 -13.46
CA ARG A 138 -8.86 -5.64 -12.37
C ARG A 138 -8.35 -5.23 -10.99
N ILE A 139 -7.15 -4.69 -10.90
CA ILE A 139 -6.58 -4.21 -9.63
C ILE A 139 -7.05 -2.77 -9.41
N PRO A 140 -7.56 -2.40 -8.22
CA PRO A 140 -7.92 -1.02 -7.91
C PRO A 140 -6.74 -0.08 -8.15
N ALA A 141 -6.97 1.05 -8.82
CA ALA A 141 -5.92 1.99 -9.23
C ALA A 141 -5.04 2.48 -8.06
N THR A 142 -5.62 2.62 -6.87
CA THR A 142 -4.88 2.98 -5.64
C THR A 142 -3.83 1.93 -5.26
N ASP A 143 -4.15 0.66 -5.38
CA ASP A 143 -3.26 -0.45 -5.02
C ASP A 143 -2.30 -0.76 -6.18
N LEU A 144 -2.79 -0.70 -7.43
CA LEU A 144 -1.97 -0.85 -8.63
C LEU A 144 -0.85 0.19 -8.67
N GLY A 145 -1.18 1.46 -8.46
CA GLY A 145 -0.20 2.54 -8.49
C GLY A 145 0.87 2.39 -7.40
N LEU A 146 0.47 2.05 -6.17
CA LEU A 146 1.45 1.79 -5.10
C LEU A 146 2.36 0.62 -5.44
N ALA A 147 1.80 -0.51 -5.90
CA ALA A 147 2.58 -1.69 -6.26
C ALA A 147 3.53 -1.41 -7.44
N THR A 148 3.10 -0.60 -8.43
CA THR A 148 3.93 -0.17 -9.57
C THR A 148 5.11 0.68 -9.10
N ALA A 149 4.90 1.61 -8.16
CA ALA A 149 5.99 2.40 -7.57
C ALA A 149 7.03 1.52 -6.88
N LEU A 150 6.57 0.54 -6.09
CA LEU A 150 7.41 -0.41 -5.38
C LEU A 150 8.13 -1.38 -6.34
N ALA A 151 7.53 -1.68 -7.49
CA ALA A 151 8.16 -2.47 -8.55
C ALA A 151 9.21 -1.68 -9.35
N GLY A 152 9.60 -0.49 -8.88
CA GLY A 152 10.67 0.32 -9.45
C GLY A 152 10.24 1.19 -10.65
N ASP A 153 8.94 1.42 -10.84
CA ASP A 153 8.42 2.37 -11.83
C ASP A 153 7.55 3.46 -11.16
N PRO A 154 8.18 4.38 -10.41
CA PRO A 154 7.44 5.43 -9.72
C PRO A 154 6.82 6.46 -10.68
N ASN A 155 7.34 6.62 -11.90
CA ASN A 155 6.75 7.53 -12.88
C ASN A 155 5.41 7.00 -13.40
N ALA A 156 5.34 5.74 -13.83
CA ALA A 156 4.08 5.11 -14.22
C ALA A 156 3.08 5.09 -13.04
N ALA A 157 3.56 4.87 -11.82
CA ALA A 157 2.72 4.92 -10.61
C ALA A 157 2.11 6.30 -10.38
N VAL A 158 2.88 7.37 -10.62
CA VAL A 158 2.39 8.76 -10.54
C VAL A 158 1.25 8.99 -11.54
N GLU A 159 1.35 8.53 -12.76
CA GLU A 159 0.30 8.63 -13.79
C GLU A 159 -0.99 7.93 -13.33
N ILE A 160 -0.87 6.67 -12.89
CA ILE A 160 -2.01 5.88 -12.40
C ILE A 160 -2.69 6.58 -11.21
N LEU A 161 -1.90 7.00 -10.22
CA LEU A 161 -2.43 7.60 -8.99
C LEU A 161 -2.91 9.03 -9.20
N ALA A 162 -2.32 9.80 -10.13
CA ALA A 162 -2.81 11.11 -10.51
C ALA A 162 -4.24 11.04 -11.08
N SER A 163 -4.57 10.00 -11.83
CA SER A 163 -5.93 9.75 -12.26
C SER A 163 -6.84 9.36 -11.08
N ALA A 164 -6.37 8.44 -10.22
CA ALA A 164 -7.14 7.95 -9.08
C ALA A 164 -7.47 9.05 -8.04
N VAL A 165 -6.58 10.03 -7.82
CA VAL A 165 -6.84 11.13 -6.86
C VAL A 165 -7.82 12.18 -7.39
N ARG A 166 -8.08 12.21 -8.70
CA ARG A 166 -9.10 13.08 -9.29
C ARG A 166 -10.50 12.47 -9.29
N ALA A 167 -10.60 11.17 -9.04
CA ALA A 167 -11.88 10.48 -8.97
C ALA A 167 -12.71 10.98 -7.78
N PRO A 168 -14.06 11.04 -7.90
CA PRO A 168 -14.94 11.55 -6.83
C PRO A 168 -14.84 10.79 -5.52
N ASP A 169 -14.48 9.52 -5.57
CA ASP A 169 -14.32 8.59 -4.46
C ASP A 169 -12.89 8.52 -3.91
N ALA A 170 -12.00 9.41 -4.35
CA ALA A 170 -10.62 9.45 -3.91
C ALA A 170 -10.50 9.58 -2.38
N THR A 171 -9.85 8.61 -1.76
CA THR A 171 -9.68 8.53 -0.31
C THR A 171 -8.37 9.18 0.14
N ALA A 172 -8.22 9.41 1.45
CA ALA A 172 -6.93 9.78 2.04
C ALA A 172 -5.82 8.76 1.72
N ARG A 173 -6.17 7.46 1.68
CA ARG A 173 -5.22 6.40 1.28
C ARG A 173 -4.73 6.60 -0.16
N THR A 174 -5.61 6.94 -1.10
CA THR A 174 -5.25 7.21 -2.50
C THR A 174 -4.28 8.39 -2.58
N ARG A 175 -4.54 9.48 -1.86
CA ARG A 175 -3.64 10.65 -1.81
C ARG A 175 -2.31 10.34 -1.16
N GLN A 176 -2.29 9.56 -0.06
CA GLN A 176 -1.05 9.13 0.59
C GLN A 176 -0.20 8.24 -0.32
N ASN A 177 -0.82 7.30 -1.05
CA ASN A 177 -0.11 6.48 -2.03
C ASN A 177 0.45 7.34 -3.18
N PHE A 178 -0.32 8.34 -3.64
CA PHE A 178 0.14 9.29 -4.65
C PHE A 178 1.33 10.12 -4.15
N ALA A 179 1.24 10.65 -2.94
CA ALA A 179 2.34 11.40 -2.33
C ALA A 179 3.61 10.53 -2.18
N LEU A 180 3.46 9.25 -1.80
CA LEU A 180 4.58 8.32 -1.73
C LEU A 180 5.16 8.04 -3.11
N ALA A 181 4.33 7.81 -4.14
CA ALA A 181 4.80 7.61 -5.51
C ALA A 181 5.58 8.84 -6.03
N LEU A 182 5.09 10.06 -5.76
CA LEU A 182 5.81 11.31 -6.06
C LEU A 182 7.17 11.39 -5.35
N ALA A 183 7.23 11.00 -4.08
CA ALA A 183 8.48 10.95 -3.31
C ALA A 183 9.47 9.94 -3.91
N LEU A 184 9.00 8.75 -4.29
CA LEU A 184 9.81 7.72 -4.95
C LEU A 184 10.28 8.16 -6.35
N ALA A 185 9.49 8.99 -7.06
CA ALA A 185 9.88 9.64 -8.31
C ALA A 185 10.83 10.84 -8.13
N GLY A 186 11.24 11.15 -6.90
CA GLY A 186 12.09 12.29 -6.59
C GLY A 186 11.37 13.65 -6.57
N ARG A 187 10.04 13.67 -6.76
CA ARG A 187 9.19 14.88 -6.84
C ARG A 187 8.76 15.34 -5.43
N TRP A 188 9.74 15.61 -4.56
CA TRP A 188 9.54 15.86 -3.11
C TRP A 188 8.66 17.06 -2.79
N GLY A 189 8.73 18.13 -3.60
CA GLY A 189 7.88 19.32 -3.42
C GLY A 189 6.40 19.00 -3.57
N GLU A 190 6.06 18.25 -4.60
CA GLU A 190 4.70 17.80 -4.88
C GLU A 190 4.23 16.75 -3.88
N ALA A 191 5.10 15.79 -3.54
CA ALA A 191 4.84 14.81 -2.49
C ALA A 191 4.44 15.49 -1.16
N LYS A 192 5.20 16.53 -0.77
CA LYS A 192 4.90 17.35 0.41
C LYS A 192 3.55 18.05 0.32
N ALA A 193 3.25 18.65 -0.84
CA ALA A 193 2.00 19.38 -1.05
C ALA A 193 0.78 18.44 -0.96
N VAL A 194 0.86 17.24 -1.56
CA VAL A 194 -0.21 16.24 -1.50
C VAL A 194 -0.33 15.67 -0.08
N ALA A 195 0.78 15.30 0.55
CA ALA A 195 0.77 14.75 1.91
C ALA A 195 0.16 15.72 2.94
N ALA A 196 0.41 17.04 2.78
CA ALA A 196 -0.13 18.07 3.66
C ALA A 196 -1.67 18.16 3.65
N MET A 197 -2.34 17.52 2.69
CA MET A 197 -3.80 17.46 2.68
C MET A 197 -4.37 16.59 3.80
N ASP A 198 -3.62 15.57 4.23
CA ASP A 198 -4.10 14.55 5.16
C ASP A 198 -3.21 14.38 6.40
N VAL A 199 -1.98 14.91 6.38
CA VAL A 199 -1.01 14.80 7.47
C VAL A 199 -0.89 16.13 8.19
N ALA A 200 -0.86 16.10 9.52
CA ALA A 200 -0.67 17.28 10.34
C ALA A 200 0.70 17.94 10.07
N PRO A 201 0.81 19.28 10.08
CA PRO A 201 2.04 19.98 9.76
C PRO A 201 3.25 19.59 10.61
N ASP A 202 3.03 19.30 11.90
CA ASP A 202 4.02 18.81 12.84
C ASP A 202 4.54 17.41 12.52
N GLN A 203 3.71 16.57 11.87
CA GLN A 203 4.04 15.20 11.47
C GLN A 203 4.56 15.10 10.04
N LEU A 204 4.36 16.15 9.23
CA LEU A 204 4.66 16.10 7.79
C LEU A 204 6.15 15.87 7.52
N ASN A 205 7.02 16.56 8.25
CA ASN A 205 8.46 16.38 8.07
C ASN A 205 8.92 14.97 8.47
N ALA A 206 8.38 14.42 9.57
CA ALA A 206 8.68 13.05 9.98
C ALA A 206 8.24 12.03 8.92
N ARG A 207 7.06 12.25 8.31
CA ARG A 207 6.57 11.41 7.21
C ARG A 207 7.47 11.47 5.99
N LEU A 208 7.92 12.65 5.58
CA LEU A 208 8.83 12.80 4.45
C LEU A 208 10.19 12.15 4.71
N LEU A 209 10.73 12.26 5.92
CA LEU A 209 11.96 11.56 6.31
C LEU A 209 11.78 10.04 6.29
N GLN A 210 10.64 9.53 6.75
CA GLN A 210 10.30 8.11 6.64
C GLN A 210 10.30 7.65 5.17
N TRP A 211 9.68 8.43 4.27
CA TRP A 211 9.68 8.12 2.83
C TRP A 211 11.07 8.23 2.20
N ALA A 212 11.92 9.15 2.66
CA ALA A 212 13.29 9.25 2.18
C ALA A 212 14.13 7.98 2.53
N GLY A 213 13.94 7.44 3.73
CA GLY A 213 14.51 6.14 4.10
C GLY A 213 13.92 4.99 3.28
N PHE A 214 12.61 5.02 3.05
CA PHE A 214 11.91 4.02 2.24
C PHE A 214 12.33 4.05 0.75
N ALA A 215 12.68 5.23 0.22
CA ALA A 215 13.14 5.39 -1.17
C ALA A 215 14.56 4.85 -1.42
N ARG A 216 15.30 4.50 -0.38
CA ARG A 216 16.67 3.97 -0.46
C ARG A 216 16.79 2.65 0.29
N PRO A 217 16.12 1.57 -0.17
CA PRO A 217 16.18 0.29 0.50
C PRO A 217 17.61 -0.30 0.40
N ALA A 218 18.04 -0.93 1.48
CA ALA A 218 19.31 -1.68 1.48
C ALA A 218 19.16 -3.04 0.78
N ASN A 219 17.96 -3.63 0.88
CA ASN A 219 17.63 -4.93 0.30
C ASN A 219 16.32 -4.86 -0.48
N ALA A 220 16.11 -5.79 -1.42
CA ALA A 220 14.90 -5.86 -2.23
C ALA A 220 13.61 -5.96 -1.40
N TYR A 221 13.66 -6.69 -0.30
CA TYR A 221 12.49 -6.91 0.58
C TYR A 221 12.16 -5.75 1.52
N ASP A 222 13.08 -4.79 1.74
CA ASP A 222 12.92 -3.76 2.78
C ASP A 222 11.64 -2.95 2.61
N GLN A 223 11.31 -2.56 1.38
CA GLN A 223 10.12 -1.76 1.10
C GLN A 223 8.84 -2.56 1.34
N VAL A 224 8.78 -3.80 0.88
CA VAL A 224 7.60 -4.64 1.07
C VAL A 224 7.45 -5.04 2.55
N ALA A 225 8.55 -5.38 3.22
CA ALA A 225 8.54 -5.69 4.64
C ALA A 225 8.06 -4.50 5.49
N ALA A 226 8.55 -3.29 5.19
CA ALA A 226 8.10 -2.06 5.86
C ALA A 226 6.63 -1.74 5.56
N LEU A 227 6.17 -1.92 4.32
CA LEU A 227 4.78 -1.72 3.93
C LEU A 227 3.83 -2.66 4.68
N LEU A 228 4.20 -3.94 4.76
CA LEU A 228 3.41 -4.98 5.42
C LEU A 228 3.56 -4.97 6.94
N GLY A 229 4.56 -4.24 7.48
CA GLY A 229 4.90 -4.23 8.89
C GLY A 229 5.35 -5.60 9.39
N VAL A 230 6.25 -6.25 8.63
CA VAL A 230 6.80 -7.58 8.91
C VAL A 230 8.33 -7.53 8.87
N GLN A 231 8.96 -8.55 9.39
CA GLN A 231 10.39 -8.79 9.21
C GLN A 231 10.59 -9.84 8.12
N ALA A 232 11.44 -9.55 7.14
CA ALA A 232 11.78 -10.51 6.12
C ALA A 232 12.55 -11.68 6.73
N VAL A 233 12.17 -12.89 6.35
CA VAL A 233 12.82 -14.14 6.75
C VAL A 233 13.40 -14.80 5.52
N GLN A 234 14.64 -15.26 5.61
CA GLN A 234 15.23 -16.06 4.55
C GLN A 234 14.50 -17.41 4.47
N ASP A 235 13.92 -17.69 3.30
CA ASP A 235 13.18 -18.93 3.08
C ASP A 235 13.48 -19.51 1.69
N GLY A 236 13.44 -20.83 1.56
CA GLY A 236 13.75 -21.56 0.32
C GLY A 236 12.53 -21.80 -0.59
N GLY A 237 11.40 -21.17 -0.31
CA GLY A 237 10.14 -21.41 -1.02
C GLY A 237 9.14 -22.24 -0.21
N GLN A 238 7.97 -22.51 -0.77
CA GLN A 238 6.96 -23.32 -0.12
C GLN A 238 7.40 -24.80 0.00
N PRO A 239 6.90 -25.53 1.01
CA PRO A 239 7.16 -26.97 1.12
C PRO A 239 6.78 -27.72 -0.17
N VAL A 240 7.68 -28.59 -0.65
CA VAL A 240 7.46 -29.34 -1.90
C VAL A 240 6.17 -30.14 -1.90
N ALA A 241 5.76 -30.67 -0.74
CA ALA A 241 4.50 -31.40 -0.56
C ALA A 241 3.24 -30.54 -0.80
N LEU A 242 3.37 -29.22 -0.74
CA LEU A 242 2.26 -28.27 -0.99
C LEU A 242 2.30 -27.68 -2.40
N ALA A 243 3.38 -27.86 -3.14
CA ALA A 243 3.50 -27.37 -4.51
C ALA A 243 2.39 -27.98 -5.38
N LEU A 244 1.82 -27.15 -6.26
CA LEU A 244 0.88 -27.67 -7.25
C LEU A 244 1.63 -28.62 -8.18
N ALA A 245 1.20 -29.89 -8.23
CA ALA A 245 1.77 -30.85 -9.14
C ALA A 245 1.57 -30.34 -10.57
N ARG A 246 2.68 -29.93 -11.21
CA ARG A 246 2.64 -29.64 -12.65
C ARG A 246 2.37 -30.98 -13.34
N GLN A 247 1.36 -31.02 -14.19
CA GLN A 247 1.27 -32.13 -15.16
C GLN A 247 2.60 -32.14 -15.88
N PRO A 248 3.31 -33.30 -15.94
CA PRO A 248 4.52 -33.37 -16.73
C PRO A 248 4.17 -32.91 -18.14
N ASP A 249 4.98 -32.00 -18.65
CA ASP A 249 4.77 -31.45 -19.98
C ASP A 249 4.90 -32.64 -20.96
N LEU A 250 3.77 -33.14 -21.44
CA LEU A 250 3.73 -34.27 -22.38
C LEU A 250 4.51 -33.96 -23.65
N ALA A 251 4.73 -32.65 -23.95
CA ALA A 251 5.61 -32.20 -25.01
C ALA A 251 7.09 -32.47 -24.70
N ALA A 252 7.50 -32.48 -23.41
CA ALA A 252 8.87 -32.83 -23.01
C ALA A 252 9.14 -34.34 -22.99
N LEU A 253 8.07 -35.15 -23.01
CA LEU A 253 8.14 -36.61 -23.10
C LEU A 253 7.97 -37.10 -24.54
N ALA A 254 7.70 -36.24 -25.51
CA ALA A 254 7.76 -36.57 -26.92
C ALA A 254 9.18 -37.02 -27.27
N PRO A 255 9.42 -38.17 -27.89
CA PRO A 255 10.72 -38.56 -28.34
C PRO A 255 11.29 -37.45 -29.24
N ALA A 256 12.53 -37.07 -28.99
CA ALA A 256 13.19 -36.09 -29.82
C ALA A 256 13.02 -36.47 -31.29
N PRO A 257 12.65 -35.54 -32.18
CA PRO A 257 12.54 -35.86 -33.59
C PRO A 257 13.88 -36.45 -34.06
N THR A 258 13.83 -37.64 -34.63
CA THR A 258 14.99 -38.29 -35.27
C THR A 258 15.61 -37.28 -36.23
N PRO A 259 16.91 -37.03 -36.18
CA PRO A 259 17.55 -36.10 -37.09
C PRO A 259 17.33 -36.62 -38.52
N VAL A 260 16.51 -35.89 -39.26
CA VAL A 260 16.38 -36.06 -40.70
C VAL A 260 17.74 -35.67 -41.27
N ALA A 261 18.39 -36.59 -42.00
CA ALA A 261 19.68 -36.33 -42.68
C ALA A 261 19.54 -35.00 -43.46
N ALA A 262 20.45 -34.09 -43.19
CA ALA A 262 20.48 -32.82 -43.89
C ALA A 262 20.65 -33.07 -45.41
N PRO A 263 19.89 -32.43 -46.29
CA PRO A 263 20.22 -32.41 -47.72
C PRO A 263 21.54 -31.73 -47.92
N ASP A 264 22.27 -32.21 -48.94
CA ASP A 264 23.58 -31.67 -49.34
C ASP A 264 23.53 -30.15 -49.52
N PRO A 265 24.59 -29.42 -49.13
CA PRO A 265 24.60 -27.97 -49.24
C PRO A 265 24.57 -27.52 -50.69
N GLU A 266 23.53 -26.77 -51.06
CA GLU A 266 23.51 -26.01 -52.32
C GLU A 266 24.69 -24.97 -52.32
N PRO A 267 25.25 -24.67 -53.48
CA PRO A 267 26.38 -23.74 -53.61
C PRO A 267 26.02 -22.35 -53.08
N VAL A 268 26.83 -21.87 -52.15
CA VAL A 268 26.75 -20.56 -51.54
C VAL A 268 27.00 -19.51 -52.62
N VAL A 269 25.98 -18.77 -53.01
CA VAL A 269 26.12 -17.55 -53.84
C VAL A 269 26.54 -16.43 -52.87
N GLU A 270 27.77 -15.92 -53.08
CA GLU A 270 28.35 -14.82 -52.31
C GLU A 270 27.47 -13.55 -52.47
N PRO A 271 26.96 -12.95 -51.41
CA PRO A 271 26.15 -11.74 -51.51
C PRO A 271 27.04 -10.53 -51.84
N LEU A 272 26.69 -9.80 -52.88
CA LEU A 272 27.25 -8.52 -53.24
C LEU A 272 27.18 -7.52 -52.09
N PRO A 273 28.18 -6.66 -51.85
CA PRO A 273 28.16 -5.70 -50.77
C PRO A 273 27.05 -4.66 -50.93
N ILE A 274 26.22 -4.55 -49.89
CA ILE A 274 25.20 -3.51 -49.78
C ILE A 274 25.91 -2.18 -49.47
N PRO A 275 25.67 -1.06 -50.19
CA PRO A 275 26.27 0.22 -49.83
C PRO A 275 25.77 0.69 -48.44
N VAL A 276 26.74 0.94 -47.57
CA VAL A 276 26.52 1.51 -46.24
C VAL A 276 26.03 2.94 -46.47
N GLN A 277 24.75 3.20 -46.14
CA GLN A 277 24.20 4.55 -46.07
C GLN A 277 24.73 5.21 -44.80
N GLU A 278 25.47 6.29 -44.96
CA GLU A 278 25.96 7.15 -43.89
C GLU A 278 24.75 7.79 -43.16
N PRO A 279 24.70 7.73 -41.80
CA PRO A 279 23.55 8.32 -41.07
C PRO A 279 23.57 9.82 -41.22
N ALA A 280 22.43 10.38 -41.63
CA ALA A 280 22.20 11.80 -41.70
C ALA A 280 22.42 12.48 -40.32
N PRO A 281 22.99 13.69 -40.30
CA PRO A 281 23.25 14.39 -39.04
C PRO A 281 21.94 14.76 -38.35
N ALA A 282 21.89 14.50 -37.02
CA ALA A 282 20.76 14.84 -36.18
C ALA A 282 20.47 16.37 -36.19
N PRO A 283 19.20 16.78 -36.15
CA PRO A 283 18.89 18.20 -36.10
C PRO A 283 19.32 18.84 -34.81
N ILE A 284 20.12 19.91 -34.92
CA ILE A 284 20.55 20.74 -33.79
C ILE A 284 19.35 21.59 -33.37
N PHE A 285 18.76 21.29 -32.23
CA PHE A 285 17.75 22.16 -31.63
C PHE A 285 18.43 23.39 -31.01
N SER A 286 18.30 24.54 -31.63
CA SER A 286 18.60 25.84 -31.02
C SER A 286 17.50 26.20 -30.01
N PRO A 287 17.83 26.55 -28.78
CA PRO A 287 16.82 27.01 -27.82
C PRO A 287 16.25 28.36 -28.24
N ALA A 288 14.93 28.45 -28.29
CA ALA A 288 14.22 29.69 -28.54
C ALA A 288 14.47 30.71 -27.40
N PRO A 289 14.55 32.02 -27.71
CA PRO A 289 14.82 33.02 -26.67
C PRO A 289 13.65 33.14 -25.69
N VAL A 290 13.98 33.01 -24.41
CA VAL A 290 13.05 33.22 -23.31
C VAL A 290 12.68 34.72 -23.26
N ARG A 291 11.44 35.04 -23.60
CA ARG A 291 10.90 36.39 -23.38
C ARG A 291 10.72 36.59 -21.87
N SER A 292 11.52 37.47 -21.31
CA SER A 292 11.32 38.00 -19.98
C SER A 292 10.03 38.82 -19.92
N VAL A 293 9.05 38.30 -19.17
CA VAL A 293 7.83 39.04 -18.85
C VAL A 293 8.13 39.99 -17.71
N ALA A 294 8.05 41.26 -17.99
CA ALA A 294 8.21 42.33 -16.99
C ALA A 294 7.15 42.21 -15.89
N VAL A 295 7.62 42.10 -14.66
CA VAL A 295 6.77 42.07 -13.45
C VAL A 295 6.18 43.48 -13.26
N ARG A 296 4.87 43.58 -13.44
CA ARG A 296 4.09 44.77 -13.10
C ARG A 296 3.99 44.91 -11.58
N PRO A 297 4.16 46.08 -10.98
CA PRO A 297 4.01 46.25 -9.54
C PRO A 297 2.57 45.97 -9.09
N ALA A 298 2.45 45.19 -8.01
CA ALA A 298 1.19 44.76 -7.45
C ALA A 298 0.40 45.94 -6.88
N LYS A 299 -0.88 46.04 -7.26
CA LYS A 299 -1.89 46.95 -6.70
C LYS A 299 -2.16 46.60 -5.24
N PRO A 300 -2.42 47.54 -4.32
CA PRO A 300 -2.71 47.24 -2.91
C PRO A 300 -3.97 46.34 -2.78
N LEU A 301 -3.87 45.34 -1.93
CA LEU A 301 -4.92 44.40 -1.63
C LEU A 301 -6.15 45.09 -1.02
N PRO A 302 -7.37 44.82 -1.52
CA PRO A 302 -8.62 45.31 -0.91
C PRO A 302 -8.86 44.64 0.44
N ARG A 303 -9.47 45.37 1.36
CA ARG A 303 -9.95 44.87 2.67
C ARG A 303 -10.74 43.59 2.52
N PRO A 304 -10.62 42.62 3.43
CA PRO A 304 -11.31 41.37 3.33
C PRO A 304 -12.84 41.59 3.42
N ALA A 305 -13.54 41.21 2.36
CA ALA A 305 -14.99 41.14 2.34
C ALA A 305 -15.48 40.03 3.31
N PRO A 306 -16.70 40.14 3.84
CA PRO A 306 -17.23 39.12 4.75
C PRO A 306 -17.28 37.76 4.02
N VAL A 307 -16.60 36.77 4.62
CA VAL A 307 -16.50 35.40 4.10
C VAL A 307 -17.91 34.83 3.93
N ARG A 308 -18.37 34.71 2.68
CA ARG A 308 -19.49 33.84 2.34
C ARG A 308 -18.99 32.42 2.48
N VAL A 309 -19.45 31.71 3.50
CA VAL A 309 -19.06 30.33 3.76
C VAL A 309 -19.67 29.46 2.66
N ALA A 310 -18.92 29.23 1.61
CA ALA A 310 -19.27 28.21 0.62
C ALA A 310 -19.08 26.83 1.27
N SER A 311 -20.14 26.02 1.28
CA SER A 311 -20.06 24.65 1.79
C SER A 311 -19.16 23.80 0.91
N GLY A 312 -18.22 23.05 1.52
CA GLY A 312 -17.26 22.24 0.81
C GLY A 312 -16.75 21.07 1.67
N PRO A 313 -15.94 20.20 1.12
CA PRO A 313 -15.51 18.99 1.80
C PRO A 313 -14.42 19.19 2.85
N TYR A 314 -13.95 20.43 3.06
CA TYR A 314 -12.82 20.70 3.95
C TYR A 314 -13.25 21.15 5.33
N VAL A 315 -12.49 20.69 6.33
CA VAL A 315 -12.60 21.11 7.73
C VAL A 315 -11.27 21.68 8.21
N VAL A 316 -11.34 22.62 9.16
CA VAL A 316 -10.17 23.11 9.87
C VAL A 316 -10.10 22.35 11.20
N GLN A 317 -9.14 21.46 11.32
CA GLN A 317 -8.88 20.75 12.58
C GLN A 317 -8.08 21.66 13.51
N LEU A 318 -8.60 21.81 14.74
CA LEU A 318 -8.04 22.69 15.76
C LEU A 318 -7.17 21.94 16.78
N GLY A 319 -7.22 20.62 16.75
CA GLY A 319 -6.40 19.75 17.59
C GLY A 319 -6.99 18.36 17.79
N ALA A 320 -6.20 17.50 18.46
CA ALA A 320 -6.64 16.23 19.02
C ALA A 320 -6.37 16.25 20.53
N PHE A 321 -7.36 15.86 21.31
CA PHE A 321 -7.39 16.00 22.75
C PHE A 321 -7.66 14.66 23.41
N ALA A 322 -7.29 14.51 24.68
CA ALA A 322 -7.50 13.27 25.41
C ALA A 322 -8.98 12.84 25.51
N ASN A 323 -9.90 13.81 25.54
CA ASN A 323 -11.34 13.56 25.57
C ASN A 323 -12.15 14.80 25.14
N ALA A 324 -13.47 14.66 25.03
CA ALA A 324 -14.39 15.70 24.60
C ALA A 324 -14.43 16.91 25.58
N GLY A 325 -14.20 16.71 26.87
CA GLY A 325 -14.14 17.78 27.87
C GLY A 325 -12.97 18.73 27.65
N VAL A 326 -11.76 18.17 27.47
CA VAL A 326 -10.54 18.94 27.16
C VAL A 326 -10.69 19.68 25.82
N ALA A 327 -11.34 19.05 24.82
CA ALA A 327 -11.61 19.68 23.53
C ALA A 327 -12.58 20.87 23.67
N ARG A 328 -13.60 20.76 24.53
CA ARG A 328 -14.54 21.85 24.82
C ARG A 328 -13.82 23.05 25.45
N ASP A 329 -12.94 22.80 26.43
CA ASP A 329 -12.19 23.87 27.09
C ASP A 329 -11.21 24.57 26.13
N ALA A 330 -10.56 23.79 25.24
CA ALA A 330 -9.73 24.31 24.16
C ALA A 330 -10.55 25.17 23.19
N TRP A 331 -11.76 24.74 22.83
CA TRP A 331 -12.68 25.51 21.99
C TRP A 331 -13.04 26.86 22.61
N GLN A 332 -13.41 26.88 23.90
CA GLN A 332 -13.78 28.11 24.62
C GLN A 332 -12.62 29.10 24.64
N LYS A 333 -11.40 28.63 24.93
CA LYS A 333 -10.19 29.48 24.93
C LYS A 333 -9.89 30.05 23.54
N LEU A 334 -10.02 29.22 22.50
CA LEU A 334 -9.69 29.58 21.15
C LEU A 334 -10.73 30.50 20.51
N SER A 335 -12.03 30.22 20.71
CA SER A 335 -13.13 31.05 20.22
C SER A 335 -13.15 32.44 20.89
N GLY A 336 -12.70 32.54 22.15
CA GLY A 336 -12.51 33.83 22.82
C GLY A 336 -11.39 34.70 22.22
N ARG A 337 -10.41 34.10 21.55
CA ARG A 337 -9.28 34.79 20.91
C ARG A 337 -9.47 35.04 19.41
N VAL A 338 -10.21 34.18 18.74
CA VAL A 338 -10.41 34.17 17.29
C VAL A 338 -11.87 34.41 16.97
N ALA A 339 -12.24 35.66 16.73
CA ALA A 339 -13.63 36.07 16.47
C ALA A 339 -14.28 35.32 15.30
N ALA A 340 -13.50 34.88 14.32
CA ALA A 340 -13.98 34.09 13.18
C ALA A 340 -14.60 32.74 13.60
N LEU A 341 -14.23 32.18 14.77
CA LEU A 341 -14.77 30.91 15.29
C LEU A 341 -16.13 31.07 15.96
N ASN A 342 -16.49 32.28 16.45
CA ASN A 342 -17.72 32.52 17.23
C ASN A 342 -19.01 32.21 16.45
N ARG A 343 -18.95 32.24 15.12
CA ARG A 343 -20.09 31.95 14.24
C ARG A 343 -20.15 30.53 13.72
N LEU A 344 -19.15 29.73 14.09
CA LEU A 344 -18.98 28.37 13.60
C LEU A 344 -19.42 27.35 14.67
N LYS A 345 -19.85 26.18 14.18
CA LYS A 345 -20.20 25.06 15.05
C LYS A 345 -18.99 24.14 15.19
N PRO A 346 -18.50 23.89 16.42
CA PRO A 346 -17.45 22.92 16.62
C PRO A 346 -17.94 21.51 16.25
N GLN A 347 -17.07 20.78 15.60
CA GLN A 347 -17.27 19.39 15.23
C GLN A 347 -16.26 18.54 15.98
N GLY A 348 -16.62 17.29 16.24
CA GLY A 348 -15.74 16.35 16.90
C GLY A 348 -15.92 14.93 16.42
N ALA A 349 -14.87 14.16 16.55
CA ALA A 349 -14.89 12.72 16.32
C ALA A 349 -13.92 12.04 17.29
N SER A 350 -14.33 10.90 17.87
CA SER A 350 -13.43 10.03 18.60
C SER A 350 -12.64 9.18 17.61
N VAL A 351 -11.33 9.16 17.75
CA VAL A 351 -10.41 8.44 16.87
C VAL A 351 -9.52 7.56 17.73
N SER A 352 -9.54 6.26 17.46
CA SER A 352 -8.64 5.31 18.12
C SER A 352 -7.29 5.33 17.39
N SER A 353 -6.21 5.57 18.14
CA SER A 353 -4.84 5.49 17.65
C SER A 353 -4.07 4.50 18.55
N GLY A 354 -3.97 3.26 18.10
CA GLY A 354 -3.40 2.19 18.91
C GLY A 354 -4.22 1.95 20.19
N ALA A 355 -3.57 1.98 21.36
CA ALA A 355 -4.20 1.80 22.66
C ALA A 355 -4.88 3.08 23.22
N ALA A 356 -4.73 4.24 22.56
CA ALA A 356 -5.27 5.51 23.03
C ALA A 356 -6.46 5.94 22.16
N SER A 357 -7.51 6.43 22.81
CA SER A 357 -8.63 7.12 22.16
C SER A 357 -8.42 8.62 22.29
N LEU A 358 -8.43 9.35 21.17
CA LEU A 358 -8.30 10.79 21.10
C LEU A 358 -9.60 11.39 20.56
N TYR A 359 -9.95 12.59 21.08
CA TYR A 359 -11.07 13.39 20.58
C TYR A 359 -10.54 14.47 19.65
N ARG A 360 -10.90 14.39 18.39
CA ARG A 360 -10.51 15.32 17.35
C ARG A 360 -11.51 16.47 17.31
N LEU A 361 -11.02 17.72 17.42
CA LEU A 361 -11.83 18.94 17.35
C LEU A 361 -11.60 19.64 16.01
N SER A 362 -12.65 19.94 15.29
CA SER A 362 -12.63 20.62 14.00
C SER A 362 -13.77 21.59 13.83
N VAL A 363 -13.72 22.42 12.82
CA VAL A 363 -14.82 23.25 12.31
C VAL A 363 -14.87 23.12 10.81
N GLY A 364 -16.03 23.10 10.23
CA GLY A 364 -16.06 22.99 8.79
C GLY A 364 -17.37 22.75 8.14
N ALA A 365 -17.24 22.38 6.99
CA ALA A 365 -17.74 22.25 5.65
C ALA A 365 -17.41 23.49 4.83
N PHE A 366 -16.11 23.67 4.50
CA PHE A 366 -15.62 24.83 3.77
C PHE A 366 -15.10 24.45 2.39
N ALA A 367 -15.09 25.42 1.46
CA ALA A 367 -14.18 25.37 0.32
C ALA A 367 -12.73 25.45 0.80
N ARG A 368 -11.79 24.92 0.04
CA ARG A 368 -10.35 24.86 0.44
C ARG A 368 -9.79 26.23 0.81
N THR A 369 -10.09 27.25 -0.02
CA THR A 369 -9.61 28.63 0.18
C THR A 369 -10.12 29.24 1.49
N ASP A 370 -11.38 28.98 1.86
CA ASP A 370 -11.99 29.47 3.08
C ASP A 370 -11.44 28.77 4.32
N ALA A 371 -11.22 27.45 4.22
CA ALA A 371 -10.57 26.66 5.26
C ALA A 371 -9.13 27.17 5.53
N ASP A 372 -8.36 27.44 4.47
CA ASP A 372 -7.00 27.97 4.60
C ASP A 372 -7.01 29.39 5.20
N ALA A 373 -7.97 30.25 4.82
CA ALA A 373 -8.12 31.59 5.39
C ALA A 373 -8.45 31.52 6.88
N LEU A 374 -9.39 30.65 7.28
CA LEU A 374 -9.75 30.45 8.68
C LEU A 374 -8.56 29.90 9.49
N CYS A 375 -7.83 28.94 8.95
CA CYS A 375 -6.67 28.38 9.63
C CYS A 375 -5.57 29.44 9.82
N ARG A 376 -5.34 30.34 8.87
CA ARG A 376 -4.45 31.50 9.06
C ARG A 376 -4.91 32.40 10.21
N ALA A 377 -6.22 32.70 10.28
CA ALA A 377 -6.78 33.51 11.37
C ALA A 377 -6.62 32.84 12.74
N VAL A 378 -6.80 31.50 12.81
CA VAL A 378 -6.57 30.72 14.04
C VAL A 378 -5.08 30.80 14.47
N LYS A 379 -4.15 30.65 13.54
CA LYS A 379 -2.69 30.77 13.83
C LYS A 379 -2.30 32.16 14.30
N THR A 380 -2.84 33.20 13.68
CA THR A 380 -2.62 34.61 14.11
C THR A 380 -3.16 34.84 15.52
N GLY A 381 -4.26 34.19 15.91
CA GLY A 381 -4.81 34.22 17.27
C GLY A 381 -4.09 33.31 18.28
N GLY A 382 -2.92 32.75 17.92
CA GLY A 382 -2.10 31.90 18.79
C GLY A 382 -2.63 30.47 18.94
N GLY A 383 -3.51 30.03 18.04
CA GLY A 383 -3.98 28.64 17.97
C GLY A 383 -3.20 27.79 16.98
N THR A 384 -3.30 26.49 17.13
CA THR A 384 -2.82 25.50 16.14
C THR A 384 -3.97 25.04 15.27
N CYS A 385 -3.74 24.87 13.97
CA CYS A 385 -4.74 24.31 13.07
C CYS A 385 -4.10 23.75 11.80
N PHE A 386 -4.83 22.85 11.15
CA PHE A 386 -4.56 22.43 9.79
C PHE A 386 -5.87 22.12 9.04
N VAL A 387 -5.82 22.25 7.73
CA VAL A 387 -6.96 22.00 6.85
C VAL A 387 -6.88 20.57 6.34
N ARG A 388 -7.98 19.82 6.43
CA ARG A 388 -8.12 18.46 5.91
C ARG A 388 -9.50 18.24 5.33
N MET A 389 -9.70 17.15 4.63
CA MET A 389 -11.04 16.72 4.27
C MET A 389 -11.79 16.17 5.48
N ALA A 390 -13.10 16.37 5.49
CA ALA A 390 -13.97 15.84 6.54
C ALA A 390 -13.91 14.30 6.57
N ALA A 391 -13.80 13.73 7.75
CA ALA A 391 -13.72 12.29 7.95
C ALA A 391 -14.41 11.91 9.26
N GLY A 392 -15.72 11.69 9.21
CA GLY A 392 -16.54 11.32 10.38
C GLY A 392 -16.71 12.43 11.42
N ASP A 393 -16.46 13.69 11.04
CA ASP A 393 -16.65 14.82 11.94
C ASP A 393 -18.15 15.15 12.04
N ALA A 394 -18.70 15.12 13.26
CA ALA A 394 -20.06 15.49 13.57
C ALA A 394 -20.09 16.69 14.52
N VAL A 395 -21.19 17.42 14.58
CA VAL A 395 -21.34 18.51 15.55
C VAL A 395 -21.06 17.97 16.95
N ALA A 396 -20.19 18.67 17.69
CA ALA A 396 -19.77 18.23 19.02
C ALA A 396 -20.99 18.13 19.96
N SER A 397 -21.17 16.99 20.62
CA SER A 397 -22.34 16.69 21.48
C SER A 397 -22.51 17.66 22.64
N TRP A 398 -21.41 18.29 23.07
CA TRP A 398 -21.39 19.28 24.15
C TRP A 398 -21.66 20.72 23.67
N TYR A 399 -21.78 20.96 22.34
CA TYR A 399 -22.06 22.28 21.79
C TYR A 399 -23.55 22.61 21.86
N LYS A 400 -23.89 23.65 22.64
CA LYS A 400 -25.25 24.22 22.69
C LYS A 400 -25.20 25.55 21.95
N PRO A 401 -25.95 25.74 20.84
CA PRO A 401 -26.01 27.02 20.16
C PRO A 401 -26.65 28.06 21.11
N ALA A 402 -26.12 29.27 21.10
CA ALA A 402 -26.74 30.39 21.85
C ALA A 402 -28.19 30.58 21.40
N PRO A 403 -29.11 30.85 22.31
CA PRO A 403 -30.52 31.14 21.96
C PRO A 403 -30.54 32.32 20.97
N ARG A 404 -31.23 32.12 19.83
CA ARG A 404 -31.51 33.24 18.93
C ARG A 404 -32.36 34.26 19.67
N ILE A 405 -31.81 35.41 20.02
CA ILE A 405 -32.59 36.55 20.48
C ILE A 405 -33.42 36.97 19.27
N GLY A 406 -34.67 36.61 19.26
CA GLY A 406 -35.64 37.05 18.25
C GLY A 406 -35.70 38.56 18.31
N VAL A 407 -35.28 39.26 17.28
CA VAL A 407 -35.62 40.67 17.07
C VAL A 407 -37.11 40.67 16.75
N ALA A 408 -37.89 41.02 17.74
CA ALA A 408 -39.30 41.30 17.54
C ALA A 408 -39.41 42.46 16.52
N ALA A 409 -40.01 42.15 15.38
CA ALA A 409 -40.41 43.16 14.42
C ALA A 409 -41.38 44.12 15.11
N ARG A 410 -41.03 45.37 15.14
CA ARG A 410 -41.95 46.48 15.32
C ARG A 410 -42.17 47.14 13.97
#